data_2c6ed0551fe3a2df3fb99ca419073ea5
#
_entry.id   2c6ed0551fe3a2df3fb99ca419073ea5
#
_cell.length_a   1.000
_cell.length_b   1.000
_cell.length_c   1.000
_cell.angle_alpha   90.00
_cell.angle_beta   90.00
_cell.angle_gamma   90.00
#
_symmetry.space_group_name_H-M   'P 1'
#
loop_
_entity.id
_entity.type
_entity.pdbx_description
1 polymer ?
#
loop_
_entity_poly.entity_id
_entity_poly.type
_entity_poly.pdbx_seq_one_letter_code
_entity_poly.pdbx_strand_id
1 'polypeptide(L)'
;MKARVIDPREAGRRPPKLTQPVFSEEALARADKTLEAMSGSFEKWLDADIAKLQGARLSAAEAAWSDAALDVIWRAAHDLKGMGGTYGYPLVTQLAASLCRLTETDAGKSATRANPALIDAHVDGLRAAVRDHITSDAHPVGRALVQTLETKVRQLGVAPR
;
A
#
# COMPACT_ATOMS: atom_id res chain seq x y z
N MET A 1 2.50 46.98 17.88
CA MET A 1 2.93 47.01 16.45
C MET A 1 2.00 46.13 15.63
N LYS A 2 1.27 46.68 14.67
CA LYS A 2 0.40 45.88 13.76
C LYS A 2 1.27 45.33 12.64
N ALA A 3 1.30 44.02 12.48
CA ALA A 3 1.97 43.39 11.37
C ALA A 3 1.27 43.80 10.06
N ARG A 4 2.02 44.37 9.11
CA ARG A 4 1.52 44.74 7.79
C ARG A 4 1.73 43.52 6.87
N VAL A 5 0.63 42.92 6.45
CA VAL A 5 0.68 41.90 5.41
C VAL A 5 0.99 42.59 4.08
N ILE A 6 2.14 42.30 3.48
CA ILE A 6 2.54 42.84 2.19
C ILE A 6 2.05 41.86 1.13
N ASP A 7 1.21 42.34 0.20
CA ASP A 7 0.79 41.55 -0.98
C ASP A 7 2.05 41.23 -1.83
N PRO A 8 2.33 39.97 -2.13
CA PRO A 8 3.49 39.58 -2.96
C PRO A 8 3.49 40.26 -4.35
N ARG A 9 2.35 40.71 -4.82
CA ARG A 9 2.21 41.43 -6.12
C ARG A 9 2.73 42.87 -6.01
N GLU A 10 2.70 43.48 -4.83
CA GLU A 10 3.22 44.84 -4.59
C GLU A 10 4.73 44.85 -4.35
N ALA A 11 5.32 43.70 -4.00
CA ALA A 11 6.77 43.56 -3.75
C ALA A 11 7.64 43.57 -5.03
N GLY A 12 7.05 43.77 -6.21
CA GLY A 12 7.81 43.94 -7.46
C GLY A 12 8.57 42.69 -7.95
N ARG A 13 8.46 41.58 -7.23
CA ARG A 13 9.06 40.29 -7.61
C ARG A 13 8.05 39.48 -8.45
N ARG A 14 8.00 39.75 -9.76
CA ARG A 14 7.36 38.79 -10.65
C ARG A 14 8.12 37.47 -10.54
N PRO A 15 7.43 36.33 -10.28
CA PRO A 15 8.06 35.05 -10.41
C PRO A 15 8.67 34.92 -11.80
N PRO A 16 9.88 34.37 -11.94
CA PRO A 16 10.47 34.16 -13.24
C PRO A 16 9.49 33.40 -14.11
N LYS A 17 9.20 33.91 -15.33
CA LYS A 17 8.46 33.12 -16.32
C LYS A 17 9.34 31.91 -16.64
N LEU A 18 8.92 30.72 -16.20
CA LEU A 18 9.52 29.47 -16.65
C LEU A 18 9.19 29.31 -18.14
N THR A 19 10.07 29.81 -18.97
CA THR A 19 9.94 29.78 -20.43
C THR A 19 10.56 28.53 -21.06
N GLN A 20 11.15 27.66 -20.25
CA GLN A 20 11.75 26.41 -20.70
C GLN A 20 11.34 25.27 -19.73
N PRO A 21 11.22 24.02 -20.21
CA PRO A 21 10.98 22.89 -19.35
C PRO A 21 12.09 22.82 -18.27
N VAL A 22 11.69 22.63 -17.01
CA VAL A 22 12.60 22.60 -15.85
C VAL A 22 13.63 21.47 -15.97
N PHE A 23 13.32 20.47 -16.81
CA PHE A 23 14.20 19.32 -17.07
C PHE A 23 14.44 19.18 -18.57
N SER A 24 15.71 18.94 -18.96
CA SER A 24 16.05 18.60 -20.35
C SER A 24 15.56 17.20 -20.69
N GLU A 25 15.31 16.93 -21.98
CA GLU A 25 14.93 15.58 -22.46
C GLU A 25 15.96 14.53 -22.05
N GLU A 26 17.25 14.90 -22.03
CA GLU A 26 18.33 14.03 -21.57
C GLU A 26 18.25 13.72 -20.05
N ALA A 27 17.82 14.69 -19.23
CA ALA A 27 17.62 14.47 -17.81
C ALA A 27 16.42 13.55 -17.55
N LEU A 28 15.35 13.70 -18.30
CA LEU A 28 14.20 12.80 -18.25
C LEU A 28 14.56 11.40 -18.70
N ALA A 29 15.27 11.24 -19.83
CA ALA A 29 15.71 9.92 -20.31
C ALA A 29 16.66 9.21 -19.32
N ARG A 30 17.53 9.97 -18.62
CA ARG A 30 18.36 9.40 -17.55
C ARG A 30 17.54 8.96 -16.33
N ALA A 31 16.53 9.74 -15.96
CA ALA A 31 15.62 9.36 -14.88
C ALA A 31 14.83 8.10 -15.21
N ASP A 32 14.28 8.00 -16.43
CA ASP A 32 13.56 6.82 -16.90
C ASP A 32 14.44 5.58 -16.90
N LYS A 33 15.67 5.68 -17.43
CA LYS A 33 16.63 4.56 -17.40
C LYS A 33 17.00 4.13 -15.97
N THR A 34 17.08 5.08 -15.04
CA THR A 34 17.35 4.77 -13.63
C THR A 34 16.15 4.06 -13.01
N LEU A 35 14.93 4.50 -13.28
CA LEU A 35 13.70 3.86 -12.82
C LEU A 35 13.55 2.45 -13.37
N GLU A 36 13.84 2.24 -14.67
CA GLU A 36 13.86 0.89 -15.27
C GLU A 36 14.88 -0.02 -14.61
N ALA A 37 16.09 0.47 -14.32
CA ALA A 37 17.12 -0.30 -13.63
C ALA A 37 16.72 -0.64 -12.18
N MET A 38 15.91 0.20 -11.53
CA MET A 38 15.41 -0.03 -10.17
C MET A 38 14.19 -0.96 -10.13
N SER A 39 13.44 -1.12 -11.22
CA SER A 39 12.20 -1.91 -11.25
C SER A 39 12.41 -3.37 -10.83
N GLY A 40 13.47 -4.00 -11.30
CA GLY A 40 13.84 -5.36 -10.87
C GLY A 40 14.25 -5.47 -9.40
N SER A 41 14.63 -4.35 -8.76
CA SER A 41 14.88 -4.31 -7.32
C SER A 41 13.58 -4.16 -6.53
N PHE A 42 12.60 -3.45 -7.07
CA PHE A 42 11.29 -3.27 -6.44
C PHE A 42 10.53 -4.60 -6.28
N GLU A 43 10.56 -5.46 -7.28
CA GLU A 43 9.96 -6.80 -7.19
C GLU A 43 10.59 -7.64 -6.09
N LYS A 44 11.93 -7.64 -5.99
CA LYS A 44 12.64 -8.36 -4.93
C LYS A 44 12.31 -7.83 -3.53
N TRP A 45 12.18 -6.51 -3.38
CA TRP A 45 11.79 -5.91 -2.10
C TRP A 45 10.34 -6.24 -1.75
N LEU A 46 9.45 -6.18 -2.73
CA LEU A 46 8.05 -6.54 -2.54
C LEU A 46 7.89 -8.01 -2.17
N ASP A 47 8.62 -8.92 -2.83
CA ASP A 47 8.65 -10.34 -2.48
C ASP A 47 9.16 -10.57 -1.05
N ALA A 48 10.21 -9.84 -0.63
CA ALA A 48 10.74 -9.92 0.73
C ALA A 48 9.72 -9.42 1.77
N ASP A 49 8.99 -8.36 1.48
CA ASP A 49 7.98 -7.81 2.40
C ASP A 49 6.75 -8.73 2.47
N ILE A 50 6.35 -9.34 1.37
CA ILE A 50 5.31 -10.38 1.35
C ILE A 50 5.76 -11.63 2.12
N ALA A 51 7.03 -12.03 2.01
CA ALA A 51 7.56 -13.14 2.81
C ALA A 51 7.55 -12.84 4.32
N LYS A 52 7.86 -11.60 4.73
CA LYS A 52 7.72 -11.15 6.13
C LYS A 52 6.26 -11.25 6.61
N LEU A 53 5.32 -10.76 5.80
CA LEU A 53 3.90 -10.85 6.13
C LEU A 53 3.44 -12.30 6.26
N GLN A 54 3.90 -13.21 5.37
CA GLN A 54 3.63 -14.63 5.45
C GLN A 54 4.17 -15.24 6.74
N GLY A 55 5.40 -14.89 7.14
CA GLY A 55 5.98 -15.34 8.41
C GLY A 55 5.18 -14.84 9.61
N ALA A 56 4.78 -13.57 9.60
CA ALA A 56 3.94 -12.98 10.65
C ALA A 56 2.59 -13.71 10.78
N ARG A 57 1.95 -14.07 9.66
CA ARG A 57 0.71 -14.84 9.64
C ARG A 57 0.87 -16.20 10.28
N LEU A 58 1.93 -16.95 9.93
CA LEU A 58 2.20 -18.27 10.49
C LEU A 58 2.42 -18.19 12.01
N SER A 59 3.26 -17.25 12.46
CA SER A 59 3.49 -17.02 13.88
C SER A 59 2.23 -16.58 14.62
N ALA A 60 1.35 -15.82 13.98
CA ALA A 60 0.08 -15.40 14.59
C ALA A 60 -0.88 -16.58 14.78
N ALA A 61 -0.92 -17.54 13.86
CA ALA A 61 -1.70 -18.75 13.99
C ALA A 61 -1.21 -19.59 15.18
N GLU A 62 0.10 -19.75 15.35
CA GLU A 62 0.72 -20.43 16.51
C GLU A 62 0.43 -19.71 17.83
N ALA A 63 0.38 -18.37 17.81
CA ALA A 63 0.08 -17.51 18.96
C ALA A 63 -1.44 -17.29 19.19
N ALA A 64 -2.31 -18.12 18.61
CA ALA A 64 -3.76 -18.03 18.70
C ALA A 64 -4.31 -16.61 18.39
N TRP A 65 -3.70 -15.92 17.42
CA TRP A 65 -4.08 -14.58 16.97
C TRP A 65 -4.10 -13.55 18.11
N SER A 66 -3.11 -13.60 18.99
CA SER A 66 -2.94 -12.65 20.07
C SER A 66 -2.78 -11.21 19.54
N ASP A 67 -3.08 -10.21 20.38
CA ASP A 67 -2.94 -8.80 19.98
C ASP A 67 -1.52 -8.48 19.51
N ALA A 68 -0.51 -8.95 20.21
CA ALA A 68 0.88 -8.75 19.84
C ALA A 68 1.21 -9.35 18.47
N ALA A 69 0.66 -10.52 18.15
CA ALA A 69 0.85 -11.16 16.85
C ALA A 69 0.11 -10.41 15.73
N LEU A 70 -1.10 -9.93 15.99
CA LEU A 70 -1.86 -9.12 15.05
C LEU A 70 -1.18 -7.77 14.78
N ASP A 71 -0.52 -7.17 15.76
CA ASP A 71 0.26 -5.94 15.59
C ASP A 71 1.48 -6.15 14.66
N VAL A 72 2.09 -7.34 14.67
CA VAL A 72 3.17 -7.69 13.72
C VAL A 72 2.62 -7.78 12.29
N ILE A 73 1.47 -8.42 12.10
CA ILE A 73 0.79 -8.48 10.80
C ILE A 73 0.42 -7.06 10.34
N TRP A 74 -0.12 -6.23 11.24
CA TRP A 74 -0.47 -4.86 10.94
C TRP A 74 0.72 -4.06 10.39
N ARG A 75 1.88 -4.13 11.04
CA ARG A 75 3.09 -3.40 10.59
C ARG A 75 3.50 -3.84 9.19
N ALA A 76 3.59 -5.15 8.95
CA ALA A 76 3.95 -5.68 7.64
C ALA A 76 2.93 -5.30 6.54
N ALA A 77 1.64 -5.33 6.87
CA ALA A 77 0.59 -4.89 5.95
C ALA A 77 0.62 -3.38 5.71
N HIS A 78 0.93 -2.58 6.74
CA HIS A 78 1.04 -1.13 6.62
C HIS A 78 2.19 -0.72 5.69
N ASP A 79 3.34 -1.38 5.78
CA ASP A 79 4.47 -1.15 4.89
C ASP A 79 4.10 -1.48 3.44
N LEU A 80 3.48 -2.64 3.20
CA LEU A 80 2.98 -3.03 1.88
C LEU A 80 1.93 -2.06 1.33
N LYS A 81 1.02 -1.55 2.17
CA LYS A 81 0.05 -0.52 1.79
C LYS A 81 0.74 0.74 1.27
N GLY A 82 1.80 1.18 1.94
CA GLY A 82 2.57 2.36 1.55
C GLY A 82 3.37 2.17 0.26
N MET A 83 3.91 0.99 0.05
CA MET A 83 4.88 0.74 -1.02
C MET A 83 4.26 0.14 -2.29
N GLY A 84 3.11 -0.54 -2.20
CA GLY A 84 2.52 -1.26 -3.33
C GLY A 84 2.30 -0.38 -4.56
N GLY A 85 1.75 0.81 -4.40
CA GLY A 85 1.57 1.77 -5.49
C GLY A 85 2.89 2.27 -6.07
N THR A 86 3.90 2.53 -5.23
CA THR A 86 5.23 2.97 -5.64
C THR A 86 5.95 1.91 -6.48
N TYR A 87 5.73 0.63 -6.15
CA TYR A 87 6.30 -0.50 -6.90
C TYR A 87 5.49 -0.92 -8.12
N GLY A 88 4.40 -0.20 -8.44
CA GLY A 88 3.57 -0.49 -9.60
C GLY A 88 2.52 -1.59 -9.38
N TYR A 89 2.23 -1.92 -8.12
CA TYR A 89 1.23 -2.94 -7.74
C TYR A 89 0.06 -2.33 -6.96
N PRO A 90 -0.86 -1.61 -7.59
CA PRO A 90 -1.96 -0.93 -6.90
C PRO A 90 -2.89 -1.88 -6.15
N LEU A 91 -3.05 -3.14 -6.60
CA LEU A 91 -3.82 -4.16 -5.90
C LEU A 91 -3.19 -4.53 -4.55
N VAL A 92 -1.86 -4.53 -4.46
CA VAL A 92 -1.15 -4.75 -3.19
C VAL A 92 -1.53 -3.69 -2.18
N THR A 93 -1.55 -2.41 -2.58
CA THR A 93 -2.00 -1.31 -1.72
C THR A 93 -3.43 -1.52 -1.21
N GLN A 94 -4.36 -1.94 -2.08
CA GLN A 94 -5.76 -2.13 -1.72
C GLN A 94 -5.96 -3.32 -0.78
N LEU A 95 -5.36 -4.47 -1.08
CA LEU A 95 -5.43 -5.67 -0.24
C LEU A 95 -4.77 -5.43 1.13
N ALA A 96 -3.60 -4.78 1.14
CA ALA A 96 -2.91 -4.45 2.38
C ALA A 96 -3.69 -3.44 3.24
N ALA A 97 -4.36 -2.46 2.63
CA ALA A 97 -5.23 -1.53 3.35
C ALA A 97 -6.42 -2.26 4.02
N SER A 98 -7.02 -3.23 3.34
CA SER A 98 -8.07 -4.07 3.89
C SER A 98 -7.56 -4.93 5.06
N LEU A 99 -6.37 -5.51 4.91
CA LEU A 99 -5.71 -6.31 5.95
C LEU A 99 -5.36 -5.47 7.19
N CYS A 100 -4.90 -4.22 7.02
CA CYS A 100 -4.65 -3.31 8.12
C CYS A 100 -5.90 -3.12 9.00
N ARG A 101 -7.08 -2.95 8.40
CA ARG A 101 -8.33 -2.78 9.16
C ARG A 101 -8.70 -4.00 10.01
N LEU A 102 -8.40 -5.21 9.52
CA LEU A 102 -8.63 -6.46 10.26
C LEU A 102 -7.70 -6.62 11.47
N THR A 103 -6.56 -5.93 11.48
CA THR A 103 -5.53 -6.11 12.51
C THR A 103 -5.33 -4.88 13.41
N GLU A 104 -5.87 -3.71 13.02
CA GLU A 104 -5.70 -2.45 13.75
C GLU A 104 -6.81 -2.21 14.78
N THR A 105 -8.08 -2.45 14.42
CA THR A 105 -9.22 -2.10 15.25
C THR A 105 -9.68 -3.27 16.12
N ASP A 106 -10.32 -2.99 17.26
CA ASP A 106 -10.88 -4.02 18.12
C ASP A 106 -11.92 -4.89 17.40
N ALA A 107 -12.75 -4.26 16.56
CA ALA A 107 -13.70 -4.98 15.72
C ALA A 107 -12.99 -5.89 14.70
N GLY A 108 -11.91 -5.39 14.07
CA GLY A 108 -11.09 -6.15 13.13
C GLY A 108 -10.38 -7.33 13.82
N LYS A 109 -9.76 -7.09 14.95
CA LYS A 109 -9.08 -8.14 15.75
C LYS A 109 -10.07 -9.23 16.19
N SER A 110 -11.26 -8.83 16.64
CA SER A 110 -12.35 -9.77 16.99
C SER A 110 -12.81 -10.58 15.78
N ALA A 111 -13.02 -9.93 14.64
CA ALA A 111 -13.41 -10.58 13.37
C ALA A 111 -12.33 -11.56 12.90
N THR A 112 -11.05 -11.20 13.01
CA THR A 112 -9.91 -12.07 12.68
C THR A 112 -9.89 -13.33 13.53
N ARG A 113 -10.08 -13.21 14.85
CA ARG A 113 -10.13 -14.39 15.75
C ARG A 113 -11.32 -15.29 15.45
N ALA A 114 -12.45 -14.71 15.07
CA ALA A 114 -13.63 -15.48 14.67
C ALA A 114 -13.47 -16.15 13.29
N ASN A 115 -12.71 -15.57 12.39
CA ASN A 115 -12.48 -16.09 11.04
C ASN A 115 -11.06 -15.83 10.54
N PRO A 116 -10.05 -16.57 11.03
CA PRO A 116 -8.65 -16.39 10.61
C PRO A 116 -8.41 -16.61 9.11
N ALA A 117 -9.25 -17.44 8.46
CA ALA A 117 -9.15 -17.70 7.03
C ALA A 117 -9.25 -16.42 6.18
N LEU A 118 -9.81 -15.33 6.74
CA LEU A 118 -9.86 -14.06 6.04
C LEU A 118 -8.47 -13.40 5.94
N ILE A 119 -7.64 -13.54 6.98
CA ILE A 119 -6.22 -13.12 6.92
C ILE A 119 -5.49 -13.95 5.88
N ASP A 120 -5.69 -15.29 5.88
CA ASP A 120 -5.08 -16.19 4.90
C ASP A 120 -5.41 -15.77 3.47
N ALA A 121 -6.68 -15.49 3.20
CA ALA A 121 -7.14 -15.05 1.88
C ALA A 121 -6.51 -13.73 1.42
N HIS A 122 -6.30 -12.75 2.34
CA HIS A 122 -5.61 -11.51 2.01
C HIS A 122 -4.12 -11.75 1.69
N VAL A 123 -3.44 -12.54 2.51
CA VAL A 123 -2.03 -12.84 2.30
C VAL A 123 -1.81 -13.61 1.00
N ASP A 124 -2.66 -14.60 0.73
CA ASP A 124 -2.59 -15.37 -0.52
C ASP A 124 -2.92 -14.51 -1.74
N GLY A 125 -3.88 -13.59 -1.60
CA GLY A 125 -4.20 -12.61 -2.64
C GLY A 125 -3.04 -11.66 -2.95
N LEU A 126 -2.34 -11.16 -1.94
CA LEU A 126 -1.13 -10.35 -2.10
C LEU A 126 -0.03 -11.11 -2.83
N ARG A 127 0.22 -12.36 -2.42
CA ARG A 127 1.20 -13.23 -3.08
C ARG A 127 0.85 -13.51 -4.54
N ALA A 128 -0.41 -13.82 -4.82
CA ALA A 128 -0.87 -14.07 -6.18
C ALA A 128 -0.74 -12.82 -7.07
N ALA A 129 -1.08 -11.64 -6.56
CA ALA A 129 -0.97 -10.40 -7.32
C ALA A 129 0.48 -10.12 -7.78
N VAL A 130 1.46 -10.39 -6.93
CA VAL A 130 2.88 -10.18 -7.26
C VAL A 130 3.41 -11.31 -8.15
N ARG A 131 3.17 -12.57 -7.80
CA ARG A 131 3.59 -13.73 -8.59
C ARG A 131 3.09 -13.67 -10.04
N ASP A 132 1.84 -13.26 -10.22
CA ASP A 132 1.19 -13.22 -11.53
C ASP A 132 1.34 -11.85 -12.22
N HIS A 133 2.23 -10.97 -11.69
CA HIS A 133 2.54 -9.64 -12.22
C HIS A 133 1.30 -8.78 -12.52
N ILE A 134 0.33 -8.77 -11.60
CA ILE A 134 -0.89 -7.97 -11.77
C ILE A 134 -0.60 -6.50 -11.39
N THR A 135 -0.14 -5.74 -12.35
CA THR A 135 0.28 -4.33 -12.19
C THR A 135 -0.83 -3.33 -12.49
N SER A 136 -2.05 -3.78 -12.78
CA SER A 136 -3.20 -2.92 -13.07
C SER A 136 -4.36 -3.21 -12.11
N ASP A 137 -4.93 -2.15 -11.56
CA ASP A 137 -6.17 -2.22 -10.76
C ASP A 137 -7.41 -2.53 -11.62
N ALA A 138 -7.31 -2.38 -12.95
CA ALA A 138 -8.35 -2.76 -13.89
C ALA A 138 -8.37 -4.27 -14.21
N HIS A 139 -7.37 -5.04 -13.75
CA HIS A 139 -7.30 -6.49 -14.01
C HIS A 139 -8.55 -7.20 -13.44
N PRO A 140 -9.33 -7.94 -14.27
CA PRO A 140 -10.64 -8.44 -13.86
C PRO A 140 -10.59 -9.36 -12.65
N VAL A 141 -9.63 -10.28 -12.61
CA VAL A 141 -9.46 -11.21 -11.47
C VAL A 141 -9.01 -10.45 -10.23
N GLY A 142 -8.08 -9.50 -10.36
CA GLY A 142 -7.60 -8.67 -9.25
C GLY A 142 -8.72 -7.85 -8.64
N ARG A 143 -9.55 -7.21 -9.46
CA ARG A 143 -10.73 -6.44 -9.02
C ARG A 143 -11.75 -7.32 -8.31
N ALA A 144 -12.06 -8.49 -8.86
CA ALA A 144 -13.00 -9.43 -8.25
C ALA A 144 -12.49 -9.89 -6.87
N LEU A 145 -11.20 -10.17 -6.74
CA LEU A 145 -10.57 -10.54 -5.48
C LEU A 145 -10.70 -9.42 -4.43
N VAL A 146 -10.30 -8.20 -4.78
CA VAL A 146 -10.40 -7.03 -3.88
C VAL A 146 -11.85 -6.80 -3.46
N GLN A 147 -12.80 -6.81 -4.39
CA GLN A 147 -14.22 -6.61 -4.09
C GLN A 147 -14.77 -7.70 -3.17
N THR A 148 -14.40 -8.95 -3.40
CA THR A 148 -14.83 -10.08 -2.58
C THR A 148 -14.32 -9.96 -1.15
N LEU A 149 -13.03 -9.69 -0.98
CA LEU A 149 -12.43 -9.55 0.35
C LEU A 149 -12.96 -8.31 1.08
N GLU A 150 -13.09 -7.18 0.38
CA GLU A 150 -13.66 -5.96 0.95
C GLU A 150 -15.11 -6.16 1.41
N THR A 151 -15.92 -6.88 0.62
CA THR A 151 -17.30 -7.21 1.00
C THR A 151 -17.33 -8.07 2.27
N LYS A 152 -16.44 -9.06 2.38
CA LYS A 152 -16.34 -9.90 3.58
C LYS A 152 -15.93 -9.10 4.80
N VAL A 153 -14.96 -8.22 4.67
CA VAL A 153 -14.49 -7.35 5.78
C VAL A 153 -15.62 -6.45 6.27
N ARG A 154 -16.40 -5.85 5.35
CA ARG A 154 -17.58 -5.02 5.69
C ARG A 154 -18.69 -5.82 6.38
N GLN A 155 -18.96 -7.04 5.93
CA GLN A 155 -19.96 -7.92 6.54
C GLN A 155 -19.64 -8.27 7.99
N LEU A 156 -18.37 -8.20 8.39
CA LEU A 156 -17.90 -8.39 9.76
C LEU A 156 -17.93 -7.11 10.60
N GLY A 157 -18.51 -6.02 10.08
CA GLY A 157 -18.61 -4.75 10.79
C GLY A 157 -17.34 -3.92 10.79
N VAL A 158 -16.33 -4.29 9.97
CA VAL A 158 -15.08 -3.55 9.82
C VAL A 158 -15.20 -2.60 8.65
N ALA A 159 -15.66 -1.37 8.93
CA ALA A 159 -15.87 -0.36 7.90
C ALA A 159 -14.55 0.18 7.32
N PRO A 160 -14.52 0.61 6.03
CA PRO A 160 -13.45 1.44 5.52
C PRO A 160 -13.45 2.79 6.24
N ARG A 161 -12.27 3.33 6.48
CA ARG A 161 -12.11 4.71 6.98
C ARG A 161 -12.20 5.71 5.84
#